data_8b385a19f05c90357f66ad050fcf2d12
#
_entry.id   8b385a19f05c90357f66ad050fcf2d12
#
_cell.length_a   1.000
_cell.length_b   1.000
_cell.length_c   1.000
_cell.angle_alpha   90.00
_cell.angle_beta   90.00
_cell.angle_gamma   90.00
#
_symmetry.space_group_name_H-M   'P 1'
#
loop_
_entity.id
_entity.type
_entity.pdbx_description
1 polymer ?
#
loop_
_entity_poly.entity_id
_entity_poly.type
_entity_poly.pdbx_seq_one_letter_code
_entity_poly.pdbx_strand_id
1 'polypeptide(L)'
;MYSRLTTPQQNIWNLQKYYADSAISNICGAIFYDTRLRTDILSQAINKEIELQTGLRLQFCEIDGKPAQYVADYTYQDIPVRVFNTKEDYAVFANDFARQPVKLTGGKMYEFCIVEVEGRSGFIVKASHLISDAWSFSLFAHEITSFYNTLATGEQIPENDFSYIDYIETEKQYLKSEKYANDRKFWAEKYPAMPEKSIIKYSVSPISKLSSDRFSCQLSEADTKSIDDFCSESGISQAVLFESAIMAYLARINEENTSVTIGIPVLNRSTKKEKSTVGMYISTMPLTVPVSKQMTAKELCASLTSAHREIFRHQKYPYQNILQTIREKHNFTGSLFDVMVSYQNAKTDASGKTEWYSNGYCETPLELHIDNRDNSMQYTITADYQTELFGSSAEIELLINRILGIISQIVSAPDTTVEQLDILTESEKQKVIYDFNDTAVDYPRDKCVHELFSEQAARTPDKVALVFEDKQ
;
A
#
# COMPACT_ATOMS: atom_id res chain seq x y z
N MET A 1 -30.05 -16.50 -0.67
CA MET A 1 -29.22 -17.72 -0.67
C MET A 1 -27.90 -17.42 -0.01
N TYR A 2 -27.42 -18.26 0.90
CA TYR A 2 -26.13 -18.09 1.54
C TYR A 2 -25.01 -18.73 0.70
N SER A 3 -23.85 -18.09 0.65
CA SER A 3 -22.63 -18.60 0.02
C SER A 3 -21.44 -18.52 0.97
N ARG A 4 -20.39 -19.30 0.68
CA ARG A 4 -19.11 -19.18 1.39
C ARG A 4 -18.40 -17.86 1.03
N LEU A 5 -17.50 -17.42 1.86
CA LEU A 5 -16.58 -16.36 1.52
C LEU A 5 -15.58 -16.83 0.45
N THR A 6 -15.13 -15.91 -0.39
CA THR A 6 -13.95 -16.14 -1.25
C THR A 6 -12.67 -16.17 -0.40
N THR A 7 -11.60 -16.69 -0.95
CA THR A 7 -10.33 -16.77 -0.21
C THR A 7 -9.80 -15.39 0.21
N PRO A 8 -9.81 -14.34 -0.63
CA PRO A 8 -9.47 -12.99 -0.20
C PRO A 8 -10.38 -12.48 0.93
N GLN A 9 -11.68 -12.69 0.81
CA GLN A 9 -12.65 -12.29 1.86
C GLN A 9 -12.39 -13.02 3.19
N GLN A 10 -12.00 -14.31 3.16
CA GLN A 10 -11.73 -15.07 4.37
C GLN A 10 -10.55 -14.48 5.17
N ASN A 11 -9.53 -13.98 4.48
CA ASN A 11 -8.38 -13.32 5.12
C ASN A 11 -8.81 -12.02 5.82
N ILE A 12 -9.56 -11.17 5.11
CA ILE A 12 -10.09 -9.92 5.66
C ILE A 12 -11.05 -10.20 6.83
N TRP A 13 -11.92 -11.21 6.72
CA TRP A 13 -12.80 -11.63 7.80
C TRP A 13 -12.03 -12.01 9.08
N ASN A 14 -11.00 -12.85 8.94
CA ASN A 14 -10.20 -13.30 10.06
C ASN A 14 -9.45 -12.13 10.72
N LEU A 15 -8.89 -11.23 9.91
CA LEU A 15 -8.21 -10.03 10.38
C LEU A 15 -9.17 -9.11 11.14
N GLN A 16 -10.32 -8.77 10.55
CA GLN A 16 -11.32 -7.92 11.19
C GLN A 16 -11.91 -8.56 12.45
N LYS A 17 -12.06 -9.89 12.49
CA LYS A 17 -12.53 -10.60 13.69
C LYS A 17 -11.50 -10.53 14.82
N TYR A 18 -10.21 -10.57 14.48
CA TYR A 18 -9.12 -10.43 15.46
C TYR A 18 -9.02 -8.99 16.00
N TYR A 19 -9.25 -7.98 15.14
CA TYR A 19 -9.25 -6.56 15.48
C TYR A 19 -10.68 -5.99 15.41
N ALA A 20 -11.61 -6.54 16.19
CA ALA A 20 -13.06 -6.38 16.03
C ALA A 20 -13.54 -4.92 16.00
N ASP A 21 -12.97 -4.05 16.85
CA ASP A 21 -13.39 -2.65 17.00
C ASP A 21 -12.48 -1.66 16.25
N SER A 22 -11.74 -2.16 15.25
CA SER A 22 -10.83 -1.34 14.46
C SER A 22 -11.36 -1.06 13.06
N ALA A 23 -10.81 -0.04 12.42
CA ALA A 23 -11.07 0.28 11.02
C ALA A 23 -10.15 -0.46 10.04
N ILE A 24 -9.46 -1.51 10.48
CA ILE A 24 -8.37 -2.17 9.74
C ILE A 24 -8.79 -2.68 8.35
N SER A 25 -10.04 -3.05 8.16
CA SER A 25 -10.57 -3.47 6.87
C SER A 25 -11.26 -2.37 6.08
N ASN A 26 -11.21 -1.12 6.53
CA ASN A 26 -11.80 -0.02 5.77
C ASN A 26 -10.90 0.39 4.61
N ILE A 27 -11.52 0.66 3.47
CA ILE A 27 -10.93 1.44 2.39
C ILE A 27 -11.81 2.70 2.21
N CYS A 28 -11.19 3.87 2.11
CA CYS A 28 -11.90 5.15 2.05
C CYS A 28 -11.30 6.07 1.01
N GLY A 29 -12.14 6.65 0.18
CA GLY A 29 -11.75 7.63 -0.81
C GLY A 29 -12.89 8.61 -1.11
N ALA A 30 -12.54 9.75 -1.70
CA ALA A 30 -13.48 10.73 -2.19
C ALA A 30 -13.22 11.06 -3.65
N ILE A 31 -14.28 11.42 -4.36
CA ILE A 31 -14.23 11.91 -5.73
C ILE A 31 -14.81 13.32 -5.75
N PHE A 32 -14.01 14.30 -6.19
CA PHE A 32 -14.42 15.69 -6.35
C PHE A 32 -14.50 16.10 -7.80
N TYR A 33 -15.49 16.91 -8.10
CA TYR A 33 -15.70 17.51 -9.41
C TYR A 33 -15.42 19.01 -9.36
N ASP A 34 -14.85 19.57 -10.42
CA ASP A 34 -14.54 21.01 -10.49
C ASP A 34 -15.79 21.89 -10.61
N THR A 35 -16.96 21.28 -10.77
CA THR A 35 -18.24 21.96 -10.87
C THR A 35 -19.15 21.58 -9.71
N ARG A 36 -20.07 22.50 -9.36
CA ARG A 36 -21.12 22.19 -8.40
C ARG A 36 -22.16 21.27 -9.04
N LEU A 37 -22.33 20.08 -8.43
CA LEU A 37 -23.33 19.09 -8.86
C LEU A 37 -24.66 19.28 -8.13
N ARG A 38 -25.74 18.82 -8.75
CA ARG A 38 -27.05 18.69 -8.11
C ARG A 38 -27.02 17.50 -7.15
N THR A 39 -27.18 17.75 -5.85
CA THR A 39 -27.09 16.74 -4.80
C THR A 39 -28.23 15.70 -4.91
N ASP A 40 -29.41 16.10 -5.35
CA ASP A 40 -30.56 15.23 -5.58
C ASP A 40 -30.28 14.20 -6.70
N ILE A 41 -29.67 14.61 -7.82
CA ILE A 41 -29.26 13.71 -8.90
C ILE A 41 -28.08 12.82 -8.48
N LEU A 42 -27.10 13.38 -7.76
CA LEU A 42 -25.95 12.61 -7.27
C LEU A 42 -26.39 11.53 -6.28
N SER A 43 -27.35 11.83 -5.39
CA SER A 43 -27.95 10.83 -4.50
C SER A 43 -28.65 9.70 -5.28
N GLN A 44 -29.38 10.03 -6.36
CA GLN A 44 -30.00 9.03 -7.23
C GLN A 44 -28.95 8.17 -7.95
N ALA A 45 -27.85 8.77 -8.46
CA ALA A 45 -26.78 8.05 -9.12
C ALA A 45 -26.05 7.08 -8.15
N ILE A 46 -25.77 7.50 -6.91
CA ILE A 46 -25.22 6.63 -5.87
C ILE A 46 -26.17 5.47 -5.54
N ASN A 47 -27.46 5.77 -5.41
CA ASN A 47 -28.47 4.74 -5.17
C ASN A 47 -28.56 3.73 -6.32
N LYS A 48 -28.40 4.19 -7.57
CA LYS A 48 -28.40 3.30 -8.73
C LYS A 48 -27.18 2.39 -8.75
N GLU A 49 -26.01 2.90 -8.35
CA GLU A 49 -24.80 2.08 -8.16
C GLU A 49 -25.03 0.99 -7.12
N ILE A 50 -25.62 1.33 -5.97
CA ILE A 50 -25.95 0.37 -4.91
C ILE A 50 -26.97 -0.69 -5.40
N GLU A 51 -27.93 -0.28 -6.22
CA GLU A 51 -28.94 -1.19 -6.79
C GLU A 51 -28.32 -2.18 -7.78
N LEU A 52 -27.45 -1.71 -8.68
CA LEU A 52 -26.90 -2.53 -9.76
C LEU A 52 -25.76 -3.42 -9.28
N GLN A 53 -24.89 -2.94 -8.38
CA GLN A 53 -23.73 -3.68 -7.91
C GLN A 53 -24.06 -4.61 -6.73
N THR A 54 -24.17 -5.91 -7.00
CA THR A 54 -24.48 -6.89 -5.93
C THR A 54 -23.40 -6.96 -4.86
N GLY A 55 -22.15 -6.62 -5.21
CA GLY A 55 -21.02 -6.55 -4.26
C GLY A 55 -21.28 -5.58 -3.11
N LEU A 56 -21.89 -4.41 -3.40
CA LEU A 56 -22.28 -3.43 -2.36
C LEU A 56 -23.38 -3.95 -1.43
N ARG A 57 -24.21 -4.87 -1.90
CA ARG A 57 -25.33 -5.42 -1.11
C ARG A 57 -24.98 -6.71 -0.37
N LEU A 58 -23.71 -7.14 -0.42
CA LEU A 58 -23.26 -8.27 0.39
C LEU A 58 -23.34 -7.95 1.88
N GLN A 59 -23.90 -8.90 2.61
CA GLN A 59 -23.91 -8.91 4.08
C GLN A 59 -23.35 -10.24 4.58
N PHE A 60 -22.80 -10.20 5.78
CA PHE A 60 -22.06 -11.29 6.37
C PHE A 60 -22.72 -11.76 7.68
N CYS A 61 -22.61 -13.05 7.93
CA CYS A 61 -23.09 -13.68 9.16
C CYS A 61 -22.25 -14.91 9.50
N GLU A 62 -22.49 -15.51 10.64
CA GLU A 62 -21.94 -16.83 11.00
C GLU A 62 -23.05 -17.86 11.00
N ILE A 63 -22.82 -19.00 10.35
CA ILE A 63 -23.69 -20.18 10.34
C ILE A 63 -22.86 -21.36 10.85
N ASP A 64 -23.27 -21.96 11.94
CA ASP A 64 -22.55 -23.06 12.60
C ASP A 64 -21.06 -22.73 12.89
N GLY A 65 -20.80 -21.48 13.31
CA GLY A 65 -19.46 -20.97 13.61
C GLY A 65 -18.58 -20.70 12.39
N LYS A 66 -19.12 -20.78 11.17
CA LYS A 66 -18.40 -20.48 9.91
C LYS A 66 -18.95 -19.21 9.28
N PRO A 67 -18.08 -18.36 8.70
CA PRO A 67 -18.53 -17.18 8.01
C PRO A 67 -19.28 -17.53 6.72
N ALA A 68 -20.39 -16.82 6.51
CA ALA A 68 -21.23 -16.91 5.32
C ALA A 68 -21.63 -15.52 4.86
N GLN A 69 -21.95 -15.38 3.58
CA GLN A 69 -22.42 -14.15 2.99
C GLN A 69 -23.68 -14.34 2.16
N TYR A 70 -24.45 -13.29 2.00
CA TYR A 70 -25.66 -13.26 1.16
C TYR A 70 -25.85 -11.87 0.58
N VAL A 71 -26.55 -11.77 -0.55
CA VAL A 71 -26.93 -10.49 -1.14
C VAL A 71 -28.26 -10.05 -0.51
N ALA A 72 -28.26 -8.89 0.12
CA ALA A 72 -29.49 -8.27 0.63
C ALA A 72 -30.29 -7.63 -0.51
N ASP A 73 -31.61 -7.52 -0.31
CA ASP A 73 -32.49 -6.80 -1.22
C ASP A 73 -32.09 -5.29 -1.23
N TYR A 74 -32.23 -4.69 -2.41
CA TYR A 74 -32.01 -3.25 -2.52
C TYR A 74 -33.12 -2.47 -1.80
N THR A 75 -32.71 -1.45 -1.10
CA THR A 75 -33.59 -0.42 -0.54
C THR A 75 -32.97 0.95 -0.77
N TYR A 76 -33.79 1.90 -1.23
CA TYR A 76 -33.34 3.28 -1.42
C TYR A 76 -32.78 3.86 -0.12
N GLN A 77 -31.75 4.67 -0.22
CA GLN A 77 -31.04 5.27 0.90
C GLN A 77 -31.03 6.78 0.78
N ASP A 78 -31.34 7.46 1.88
CA ASP A 78 -31.07 8.87 1.98
C ASP A 78 -29.57 9.08 2.19
N ILE A 79 -28.87 9.56 1.15
CA ILE A 79 -27.43 9.81 1.22
C ILE A 79 -27.20 11.15 1.93
N PRO A 80 -26.48 11.17 3.05
CA PRO A 80 -26.22 12.41 3.79
C PRO A 80 -25.46 13.42 2.91
N VAL A 81 -25.81 14.72 3.06
CA VAL A 81 -25.10 15.83 2.45
C VAL A 81 -24.42 16.64 3.54
N ARG A 82 -23.14 16.91 3.36
CA ARG A 82 -22.35 17.76 4.27
C ARG A 82 -21.67 18.88 3.51
N VAL A 83 -21.74 20.09 4.05
CA VAL A 83 -21.15 21.29 3.47
C VAL A 83 -20.03 21.78 4.39
N PHE A 84 -18.86 22.00 3.81
CA PHE A 84 -17.66 22.48 4.51
C PHE A 84 -17.21 23.81 3.90
N ASN A 85 -16.97 24.79 4.77
CA ASN A 85 -16.52 26.11 4.35
C ASN A 85 -15.03 26.13 3.98
N THR A 86 -14.23 25.21 4.53
CA THR A 86 -12.79 25.11 4.30
C THR A 86 -12.38 23.68 3.98
N LYS A 87 -11.23 23.53 3.32
CA LYS A 87 -10.62 22.21 3.07
C LYS A 87 -10.14 21.57 4.37
N GLU A 88 -9.71 22.38 5.34
CA GLU A 88 -9.23 21.92 6.63
C GLU A 88 -10.36 21.23 7.42
N ASP A 89 -11.55 21.85 7.49
CA ASP A 89 -12.73 21.26 8.15
C ASP A 89 -13.13 19.93 7.47
N TYR A 90 -13.09 19.92 6.14
CA TYR A 90 -13.36 18.70 5.39
C TYR A 90 -12.30 17.62 5.65
N ALA A 91 -11.01 17.96 5.70
CA ALA A 91 -9.93 17.00 5.94
C ALA A 91 -10.07 16.34 7.33
N VAL A 92 -10.45 17.09 8.36
CA VAL A 92 -10.75 16.53 9.69
C VAL A 92 -11.91 15.53 9.60
N PHE A 93 -13.02 15.92 8.97
CA PHE A 93 -14.16 15.01 8.76
C PHE A 93 -13.78 13.75 7.99
N ALA A 94 -13.05 13.89 6.88
CA ALA A 94 -12.70 12.76 6.01
C ALA A 94 -11.78 11.75 6.71
N ASN A 95 -10.80 12.23 7.49
CA ASN A 95 -9.94 11.37 8.29
C ASN A 95 -10.71 10.64 9.39
N ASP A 96 -11.60 11.34 10.10
CA ASP A 96 -12.46 10.72 11.12
C ASP A 96 -13.41 9.69 10.49
N PHE A 97 -14.00 10.03 9.34
CA PHE A 97 -14.89 9.14 8.59
C PHE A 97 -14.18 7.84 8.17
N ALA A 98 -12.96 7.92 7.67
CA ALA A 98 -12.17 6.76 7.26
C ALA A 98 -11.83 5.81 8.42
N ARG A 99 -11.62 6.38 9.61
CA ARG A 99 -11.21 5.66 10.82
C ARG A 99 -12.38 5.09 11.65
N GLN A 100 -13.62 5.38 11.28
CA GLN A 100 -14.78 4.79 11.95
C GLN A 100 -14.97 3.34 11.48
N PRO A 101 -15.00 2.34 12.38
CA PRO A 101 -15.15 0.94 12.01
C PRO A 101 -16.46 0.65 11.26
N VAL A 102 -16.38 -0.19 10.24
CA VAL A 102 -17.56 -0.82 9.63
C VAL A 102 -17.87 -2.10 10.40
N LYS A 103 -19.15 -2.29 10.79
CA LYS A 103 -19.56 -3.49 11.52
C LYS A 103 -19.41 -4.73 10.64
N LEU A 104 -18.76 -5.77 11.15
CA LEU A 104 -18.50 -7.01 10.42
C LEU A 104 -19.77 -7.78 10.04
N THR A 105 -20.81 -7.72 10.89
CA THR A 105 -22.09 -8.42 10.69
C THR A 105 -23.27 -7.53 11.02
N GLY A 106 -24.44 -7.87 10.45
CA GLY A 106 -25.72 -7.25 10.81
C GLY A 106 -25.93 -5.83 10.28
N GLY A 107 -25.20 -5.43 9.24
CA GLY A 107 -25.34 -4.09 8.66
C GLY A 107 -24.73 -3.97 7.28
N LYS A 108 -24.81 -2.75 6.73
CA LYS A 108 -24.17 -2.37 5.49
C LYS A 108 -22.67 -2.34 5.68
N MET A 109 -21.94 -2.78 4.65
CA MET A 109 -20.49 -2.84 4.66
C MET A 109 -19.85 -1.57 4.02
N TYR A 110 -20.63 -0.53 3.81
CA TYR A 110 -20.21 0.75 3.21
C TYR A 110 -21.01 1.90 3.78
N GLU A 111 -20.49 3.10 3.58
CA GLU A 111 -21.16 4.37 3.90
C GLU A 111 -20.76 5.41 2.84
N PHE A 112 -21.77 6.05 2.20
CA PHE A 112 -21.61 7.18 1.30
C PHE A 112 -22.03 8.47 1.99
N CYS A 113 -21.32 9.57 1.65
CA CYS A 113 -21.72 10.92 2.02
C CYS A 113 -21.43 11.86 0.85
N ILE A 114 -22.42 12.65 0.43
CA ILE A 114 -22.21 13.73 -0.53
C ILE A 114 -21.56 14.90 0.22
N VAL A 115 -20.53 15.49 -0.37
CA VAL A 115 -19.76 16.57 0.23
C VAL A 115 -19.69 17.77 -0.71
N GLU A 116 -19.87 18.97 -0.13
CA GLU A 116 -19.58 20.25 -0.78
C GLU A 116 -18.46 20.94 -0.01
N VAL A 117 -17.37 21.29 -0.71
CA VAL A 117 -16.17 21.90 -0.11
C VAL A 117 -15.78 23.12 -0.94
N GLU A 118 -15.82 24.32 -0.37
CA GLU A 118 -15.47 25.57 -1.06
C GLU A 118 -16.18 25.73 -2.43
N GLY A 119 -17.44 25.28 -2.52
CA GLY A 119 -18.25 25.38 -3.73
C GLY A 119 -18.02 24.28 -4.78
N ARG A 120 -17.09 23.34 -4.56
CA ARG A 120 -16.96 22.10 -5.35
C ARG A 120 -17.82 21.00 -4.73
N SER A 121 -18.38 20.15 -5.56
CA SER A 121 -19.17 18.99 -5.10
C SER A 121 -18.43 17.69 -5.31
N GLY A 122 -18.75 16.72 -4.48
CA GLY A 122 -18.22 15.37 -4.59
C GLY A 122 -18.95 14.39 -3.69
N PHE A 123 -18.40 13.22 -3.57
CA PHE A 123 -18.83 12.25 -2.56
C PHE A 123 -17.61 11.56 -1.95
N ILE A 124 -17.74 11.21 -0.69
CA ILE A 124 -16.80 10.35 0.02
C ILE A 124 -17.47 9.01 0.27
N VAL A 125 -16.74 7.93 0.11
CA VAL A 125 -17.20 6.57 0.39
C VAL A 125 -16.20 5.83 1.22
N LYS A 126 -16.69 5.17 2.26
CA LYS A 126 -15.99 4.20 3.07
C LYS A 126 -16.63 2.83 2.85
N ALA A 127 -15.83 1.82 2.57
CA ALA A 127 -16.30 0.45 2.41
C ALA A 127 -15.35 -0.55 3.06
N SER A 128 -15.86 -1.67 3.55
CA SER A 128 -15.00 -2.76 4.00
C SER A 128 -14.33 -3.46 2.82
N HIS A 129 -13.08 -3.83 2.97
CA HIS A 129 -12.38 -4.68 2.03
C HIS A 129 -13.06 -6.05 1.80
N LEU A 130 -14.00 -6.48 2.65
CA LEU A 130 -14.82 -7.67 2.39
C LEU A 130 -15.69 -7.55 1.12
N ILE A 131 -16.05 -6.31 0.74
CA ILE A 131 -16.94 -6.04 -0.40
C ILE A 131 -16.31 -5.17 -1.49
N SER A 132 -15.10 -4.69 -1.30
CA SER A 132 -14.47 -3.73 -2.20
C SER A 132 -12.94 -3.82 -2.19
N ASP A 133 -12.35 -3.33 -3.25
CA ASP A 133 -10.91 -3.13 -3.42
C ASP A 133 -10.65 -1.79 -4.13
N ALA A 134 -9.40 -1.42 -4.35
CA ALA A 134 -9.05 -0.15 -5.00
C ALA A 134 -9.64 -0.02 -6.43
N TRP A 135 -9.80 -1.14 -7.16
CA TRP A 135 -10.47 -1.14 -8.46
C TRP A 135 -11.96 -0.81 -8.34
N SER A 136 -12.63 -1.27 -7.30
CA SER A 136 -14.03 -0.94 -7.01
C SER A 136 -14.22 0.57 -6.84
N PHE A 137 -13.26 1.28 -6.25
CA PHE A 137 -13.31 2.74 -6.14
C PHE A 137 -13.16 3.46 -7.50
N SER A 138 -12.38 2.89 -8.42
CA SER A 138 -12.33 3.38 -9.81
C SER A 138 -13.70 3.18 -10.51
N LEU A 139 -14.39 2.08 -10.22
CA LEU A 139 -15.76 1.86 -10.70
C LEU A 139 -16.74 2.88 -10.12
N PHE A 140 -16.68 3.17 -8.81
CA PHE A 140 -17.52 4.21 -8.21
C PHE A 140 -17.31 5.57 -8.88
N ALA A 141 -16.06 5.96 -9.11
CA ALA A 141 -15.76 7.21 -9.80
C ALA A 141 -16.36 7.25 -11.21
N HIS A 142 -16.19 6.18 -11.97
CA HIS A 142 -16.65 6.11 -13.36
C HIS A 142 -18.19 5.93 -13.47
N GLU A 143 -18.77 4.95 -12.78
CA GLU A 143 -20.19 4.58 -12.95
C GLU A 143 -21.10 5.64 -12.31
N ILE A 144 -20.81 6.12 -11.10
CA ILE A 144 -21.63 7.17 -10.48
C ILE A 144 -21.59 8.46 -11.30
N THR A 145 -20.44 8.83 -11.89
CA THR A 145 -20.34 9.97 -12.80
C THR A 145 -21.19 9.76 -14.05
N SER A 146 -21.09 8.58 -14.66
CA SER A 146 -21.89 8.21 -15.83
C SER A 146 -23.39 8.24 -15.53
N PHE A 147 -23.81 7.67 -14.40
CA PHE A 147 -25.21 7.66 -13.97
C PHE A 147 -25.72 9.08 -13.68
N TYR A 148 -24.90 9.92 -13.02
CA TYR A 148 -25.23 11.31 -12.80
C TYR A 148 -25.52 12.04 -14.13
N ASN A 149 -24.63 11.90 -15.11
CA ASN A 149 -24.77 12.55 -16.41
C ASN A 149 -26.02 12.07 -17.15
N THR A 150 -26.30 10.76 -17.16
CA THR A 150 -27.49 10.15 -17.76
C THR A 150 -28.78 10.67 -17.10
N LEU A 151 -28.81 10.70 -15.77
CA LEU A 151 -29.97 11.20 -15.02
C LEU A 151 -30.18 12.72 -15.20
N ALA A 152 -29.08 13.49 -15.31
CA ALA A 152 -29.15 14.93 -15.53
C ALA A 152 -29.76 15.32 -16.90
N THR A 153 -29.65 14.44 -17.91
CA THR A 153 -30.31 14.60 -19.23
C THR A 153 -31.73 14.03 -19.26
N GLY A 154 -32.19 13.36 -18.18
CA GLY A 154 -33.49 12.74 -18.10
C GLY A 154 -33.57 11.38 -18.82
N GLU A 155 -32.42 10.80 -19.15
CA GLU A 155 -32.32 9.48 -19.75
C GLU A 155 -32.38 8.34 -18.71
N GLN A 156 -32.65 7.12 -19.16
CA GLN A 156 -32.68 5.94 -18.30
C GLN A 156 -31.31 5.27 -18.29
N ILE A 157 -30.87 4.84 -17.09
CA ILE A 157 -29.64 4.06 -16.93
C ILE A 157 -29.92 2.63 -17.40
N PRO A 158 -29.09 2.06 -18.29
CA PRO A 158 -29.22 0.69 -18.74
C PRO A 158 -29.12 -0.32 -17.57
N GLU A 159 -29.90 -1.39 -17.64
CA GLU A 159 -29.71 -2.53 -16.74
C GLU A 159 -28.39 -3.23 -17.01
N ASN A 160 -27.77 -3.77 -15.96
CA ASN A 160 -26.62 -4.65 -16.10
C ASN A 160 -26.83 -5.92 -15.24
N ASP A 161 -26.06 -6.95 -15.54
CA ASP A 161 -26.09 -8.25 -14.85
C ASP A 161 -24.80 -8.51 -14.06
N PHE A 162 -24.06 -7.47 -13.68
CA PHE A 162 -22.81 -7.60 -12.95
C PHE A 162 -23.05 -8.12 -11.54
N SER A 163 -22.53 -9.32 -11.27
CA SER A 163 -22.78 -10.01 -10.02
C SER A 163 -21.51 -10.58 -9.42
N TYR A 164 -21.18 -10.15 -8.20
CA TYR A 164 -20.08 -10.73 -7.45
C TYR A 164 -20.30 -12.21 -7.10
N ILE A 165 -21.56 -12.67 -7.10
CA ILE A 165 -21.89 -14.09 -6.89
C ILE A 165 -21.27 -14.97 -7.98
N ASP A 166 -21.21 -14.49 -9.22
CA ASP A 166 -20.58 -15.21 -10.32
C ASP A 166 -19.08 -15.44 -10.08
N TYR A 167 -18.41 -14.46 -9.46
CA TYR A 167 -17.03 -14.63 -9.05
C TYR A 167 -16.87 -15.69 -7.95
N ILE A 168 -17.76 -15.72 -6.96
CA ILE A 168 -17.75 -16.75 -5.90
C ILE A 168 -17.82 -18.15 -6.51
N GLU A 169 -18.70 -18.36 -7.50
CA GLU A 169 -18.80 -19.65 -8.18
C GLU A 169 -17.58 -19.94 -9.08
N THR A 170 -17.03 -18.92 -9.74
CA THR A 170 -15.81 -19.05 -10.54
C THR A 170 -14.62 -19.45 -9.66
N GLU A 171 -14.43 -18.83 -8.51
CA GLU A 171 -13.38 -19.21 -7.57
C GLU A 171 -13.56 -20.64 -7.05
N LYS A 172 -14.80 -21.04 -6.73
CA LYS A 172 -15.11 -22.40 -6.29
C LYS A 172 -14.77 -23.44 -7.36
N GLN A 173 -14.99 -23.14 -8.64
CA GLN A 173 -14.57 -23.98 -9.77
C GLN A 173 -13.04 -24.02 -9.89
N TYR A 174 -12.38 -22.86 -9.80
CA TYR A 174 -10.93 -22.76 -9.83
C TYR A 174 -10.26 -23.65 -8.75
N LEU A 175 -10.72 -23.59 -7.51
CA LEU A 175 -10.16 -24.37 -6.39
C LEU A 175 -10.27 -25.89 -6.57
N LYS A 176 -11.09 -26.37 -7.52
CA LYS A 176 -11.24 -27.80 -7.89
C LYS A 176 -10.58 -28.15 -9.22
N SER A 177 -9.98 -27.17 -9.89
CA SER A 177 -9.46 -27.33 -11.24
C SER A 177 -8.04 -27.88 -11.27
N GLU A 178 -7.65 -28.45 -12.41
CA GLU A 178 -6.25 -28.81 -12.71
C GLU A 178 -5.33 -27.58 -12.66
N LYS A 179 -5.85 -26.40 -13.04
CA LYS A 179 -5.10 -25.12 -12.93
C LYS A 179 -4.67 -24.83 -11.51
N TYR A 180 -5.56 -25.05 -10.53
CA TYR A 180 -5.21 -24.88 -9.12
C TYR A 180 -4.10 -25.86 -8.67
N ALA A 181 -4.18 -27.12 -9.11
CA ALA A 181 -3.14 -28.11 -8.80
C ALA A 181 -1.77 -27.73 -9.41
N ASN A 182 -1.78 -27.21 -10.64
CA ASN A 182 -0.57 -26.74 -11.32
C ASN A 182 -0.02 -25.47 -10.64
N ASP A 183 -0.87 -24.53 -10.25
CA ASP A 183 -0.45 -23.33 -9.52
C ASP A 183 0.14 -23.69 -8.14
N ARG A 184 -0.47 -24.65 -7.42
CA ARG A 184 0.09 -25.18 -6.16
C ARG A 184 1.48 -25.76 -6.36
N LYS A 185 1.68 -26.55 -7.39
CA LYS A 185 2.98 -27.15 -7.71
C LYS A 185 4.03 -26.07 -7.99
N PHE A 186 3.70 -25.09 -8.83
CA PHE A 186 4.58 -23.95 -9.13
C PHE A 186 5.05 -23.24 -7.87
N TRP A 187 4.12 -22.88 -6.97
CA TRP A 187 4.47 -22.15 -5.74
C TRP A 187 5.26 -23.01 -4.75
N ALA A 188 5.00 -24.32 -4.68
CA ALA A 188 5.79 -25.23 -3.86
C ALA A 188 7.24 -25.41 -4.38
N GLU A 189 7.43 -25.38 -5.70
CA GLU A 189 8.74 -25.46 -6.34
C GLU A 189 9.51 -24.13 -6.30
N LYS A 190 8.81 -22.98 -6.26
CA LYS A 190 9.42 -21.65 -6.20
C LYS A 190 10.19 -21.41 -4.88
N TYR A 191 9.81 -22.09 -3.80
CA TYR A 191 10.48 -21.99 -2.49
C TYR A 191 11.08 -23.35 -2.10
N PRO A 192 12.20 -23.76 -2.75
CA PRO A 192 12.85 -25.05 -2.45
C PRO A 192 13.56 -25.05 -1.08
N ALA A 193 14.02 -23.89 -0.63
CA ALA A 193 14.65 -23.65 0.67
C ALA A 193 13.83 -22.66 1.51
N MET A 194 14.23 -22.44 2.77
CA MET A 194 13.67 -21.40 3.61
C MET A 194 13.82 -20.04 2.92
N PRO A 195 12.72 -19.27 2.73
CA PRO A 195 12.82 -17.94 2.15
C PRO A 195 13.62 -16.99 3.05
N GLU A 196 14.48 -16.19 2.44
CA GLU A 196 15.15 -15.09 3.11
C GLU A 196 14.17 -13.94 3.31
N LYS A 197 14.10 -13.40 4.52
CA LYS A 197 13.25 -12.26 4.81
C LYS A 197 13.96 -10.97 4.39
N SER A 198 13.30 -10.15 3.57
CA SER A 198 13.78 -8.82 3.19
C SER A 198 13.26 -7.81 4.22
N ILE A 199 14.08 -7.51 5.22
CA ILE A 199 13.74 -6.63 6.34
C ILE A 199 13.98 -5.18 5.93
N ILE A 200 12.96 -4.32 6.09
CA ILE A 200 13.08 -2.89 5.81
C ILE A 200 13.72 -2.12 6.96
N LYS A 201 13.44 -2.56 8.19
CA LYS A 201 14.00 -1.98 9.41
C LYS A 201 13.93 -3.01 10.54
N TYR A 202 15.01 -3.13 11.29
CA TYR A 202 15.02 -3.98 12.49
C TYR A 202 14.27 -3.31 13.63
N SER A 203 13.39 -4.05 14.28
CA SER A 203 12.72 -3.62 15.51
C SER A 203 13.44 -4.16 16.73
N VAL A 204 13.63 -3.31 17.72
CA VAL A 204 14.23 -3.70 19.02
C VAL A 204 13.25 -4.50 19.87
N SER A 205 11.95 -4.30 19.64
CA SER A 205 10.85 -5.00 20.34
C SER A 205 9.88 -5.60 19.34
N PRO A 206 9.17 -6.68 19.69
CA PRO A 206 8.11 -7.21 18.83
C PRO A 206 7.07 -6.13 18.54
N ILE A 207 6.70 -5.97 17.26
CA ILE A 207 5.61 -5.08 16.85
C ILE A 207 4.31 -5.70 17.34
N SER A 208 3.57 -4.96 18.15
CA SER A 208 2.34 -5.44 18.80
C SER A 208 1.07 -4.82 18.22
N LYS A 209 1.19 -3.66 17.56
CA LYS A 209 0.07 -2.91 17.00
C LYS A 209 0.27 -2.69 15.51
N LEU A 210 -0.82 -2.77 14.76
CA LEU A 210 -0.86 -2.46 13.34
C LEU A 210 -1.23 -1.00 13.06
N SER A 211 -1.12 -0.12 14.06
CA SER A 211 -1.38 1.31 13.89
C SER A 211 -0.40 1.91 12.90
N SER A 212 -0.93 2.68 11.95
CA SER A 212 -0.16 3.31 10.88
C SER A 212 -0.40 4.81 10.80
N ASP A 213 0.55 5.47 10.18
CA ASP A 213 0.41 6.83 9.70
C ASP A 213 0.75 6.87 8.20
N ARG A 214 0.48 8.00 7.56
CA ARG A 214 0.64 8.20 6.12
C ARG A 214 1.53 9.39 5.82
N PHE A 215 2.48 9.18 4.91
CA PHE A 215 3.24 10.23 4.27
C PHE A 215 2.95 10.25 2.77
N SER A 216 2.87 11.42 2.15
CA SER A 216 2.65 11.54 0.71
C SER A 216 3.49 12.68 0.14
N CYS A 217 4.09 12.44 -1.01
CA CYS A 217 4.82 13.44 -1.76
C CYS A 217 4.54 13.31 -3.27
N GLN A 218 4.69 14.42 -3.98
CA GLN A 218 4.55 14.48 -5.42
C GLN A 218 5.94 14.70 -6.05
N LEU A 219 6.26 13.93 -7.10
CA LEU A 219 7.49 14.11 -7.87
C LEU A 219 7.40 15.40 -8.68
N SER A 220 8.56 15.98 -8.98
CA SER A 220 8.62 17.08 -9.94
C SER A 220 8.23 16.62 -11.36
N GLU A 221 7.79 17.54 -12.20
CA GLU A 221 7.53 17.25 -13.63
C GLU A 221 8.79 16.75 -14.35
N ALA A 222 9.95 17.26 -13.96
CA ALA A 222 11.22 16.87 -14.55
C ALA A 222 11.58 15.42 -14.21
N ASP A 223 11.41 15.02 -12.93
CA ASP A 223 11.68 13.64 -12.50
C ASP A 223 10.67 12.67 -13.13
N THR A 224 9.38 13.04 -13.15
CA THR A 224 8.33 12.23 -13.81
C THR A 224 8.66 12.00 -15.27
N LYS A 225 9.02 13.09 -16.00
CA LYS A 225 9.40 13.00 -17.41
C LYS A 225 10.63 12.12 -17.61
N SER A 226 11.66 12.26 -16.78
CA SER A 226 12.88 11.44 -16.86
C SER A 226 12.59 9.94 -16.68
N ILE A 227 11.71 9.61 -15.74
CA ILE A 227 11.24 8.23 -15.52
C ILE A 227 10.50 7.69 -16.75
N ASP A 228 9.56 8.46 -17.28
CA ASP A 228 8.74 8.05 -18.43
C ASP A 228 9.57 7.90 -19.72
N ASP A 229 10.46 8.83 -19.99
CA ASP A 229 11.39 8.77 -21.13
C ASP A 229 12.26 7.52 -21.05
N PHE A 230 12.91 7.27 -19.89
CA PHE A 230 13.73 6.07 -19.68
C PHE A 230 12.95 4.77 -19.84
N CYS A 231 11.74 4.68 -19.26
CA CYS A 231 10.89 3.49 -19.38
C CYS A 231 10.47 3.25 -20.84
N SER A 232 10.15 4.32 -21.58
CA SER A 232 9.80 4.24 -23.00
C SER A 232 10.98 3.76 -23.86
N GLU A 233 12.18 4.29 -23.61
CA GLU A 233 13.40 3.94 -24.37
C GLU A 233 13.90 2.54 -24.05
N SER A 234 13.87 2.12 -22.78
CA SER A 234 14.35 0.81 -22.34
C SER A 234 13.34 -0.31 -22.53
N GLY A 235 12.05 0.01 -22.76
CA GLY A 235 10.96 -0.96 -22.89
C GLY A 235 10.59 -1.66 -21.59
N ILE A 236 10.91 -1.08 -20.43
CA ILE A 236 10.47 -1.56 -19.12
C ILE A 236 9.28 -0.72 -18.63
N SER A 237 8.43 -1.32 -17.79
CA SER A 237 7.33 -0.54 -17.18
C SER A 237 7.83 0.31 -16.00
N GLN A 238 7.14 1.40 -15.74
CA GLN A 238 7.40 2.25 -14.58
C GLN A 238 7.30 1.45 -13.26
N ALA A 239 6.33 0.53 -13.15
CA ALA A 239 6.23 -0.38 -12.00
C ALA A 239 7.54 -1.13 -11.76
N VAL A 240 8.12 -1.73 -12.81
CA VAL A 240 9.40 -2.45 -12.74
C VAL A 240 10.53 -1.52 -12.30
N LEU A 241 10.58 -0.28 -12.77
CA LEU A 241 11.62 0.67 -12.37
C LEU A 241 11.53 1.02 -10.87
N PHE A 242 10.34 1.37 -10.38
CA PHE A 242 10.14 1.65 -8.95
C PHE A 242 10.45 0.44 -8.07
N GLU A 243 9.96 -0.73 -8.44
CA GLU A 243 10.22 -1.98 -7.73
C GLU A 243 11.70 -2.35 -7.75
N SER A 244 12.42 -2.11 -8.87
CA SER A 244 13.86 -2.34 -8.96
C SER A 244 14.65 -1.48 -7.99
N ALA A 245 14.30 -0.20 -7.86
CA ALA A 245 14.94 0.70 -6.92
C ALA A 245 14.70 0.30 -5.47
N ILE A 246 13.48 -0.10 -5.14
CA ILE A 246 13.10 -0.59 -3.79
C ILE A 246 13.85 -1.89 -3.49
N MET A 247 13.91 -2.83 -4.44
CA MET A 247 14.61 -4.10 -4.25
C MET A 247 16.13 -3.91 -4.17
N ALA A 248 16.72 -2.99 -4.96
CA ALA A 248 18.12 -2.63 -4.83
C ALA A 248 18.43 -2.04 -3.44
N TYR A 249 17.57 -1.16 -2.94
CA TYR A 249 17.69 -0.64 -1.57
C TYR A 249 17.63 -1.76 -0.54
N LEU A 250 16.62 -2.65 -0.62
CA LEU A 250 16.47 -3.79 0.29
C LEU A 250 17.68 -4.74 0.22
N ALA A 251 18.22 -5.02 -0.98
CA ALA A 251 19.42 -5.84 -1.13
C ALA A 251 20.63 -5.22 -0.44
N ARG A 252 20.78 -3.89 -0.48
CA ARG A 252 21.89 -3.17 0.13
C ARG A 252 21.82 -3.13 1.65
N ILE A 253 20.63 -3.14 2.24
CA ILE A 253 20.45 -3.17 3.71
C ILE A 253 20.33 -4.59 4.29
N ASN A 254 20.18 -5.62 3.42
CA ASN A 254 20.15 -7.04 3.79
C ASN A 254 21.28 -7.77 3.03
N GLU A 255 22.52 -7.38 3.25
CA GLU A 255 23.70 -7.80 2.47
C GLU A 255 23.97 -9.31 2.43
N GLU A 256 23.49 -10.05 3.42
CA GLU A 256 23.60 -11.51 3.51
C GLU A 256 22.61 -12.25 2.60
N ASN A 257 21.55 -11.57 2.16
CA ASN A 257 20.50 -12.18 1.36
C ASN A 257 20.95 -12.38 -0.09
N THR A 258 20.60 -13.54 -0.66
CA THR A 258 20.82 -13.86 -2.08
C THR A 258 19.59 -13.57 -2.95
N SER A 259 18.49 -13.25 -2.30
CA SER A 259 17.21 -12.88 -2.94
C SER A 259 16.50 -11.77 -2.15
N VAL A 260 15.66 -11.01 -2.85
CA VAL A 260 14.80 -9.99 -2.26
C VAL A 260 13.35 -10.29 -2.60
N THR A 261 12.47 -10.11 -1.60
CA THR A 261 11.03 -10.31 -1.75
C THR A 261 10.28 -9.05 -1.34
N ILE A 262 9.36 -8.59 -2.20
CA ILE A 262 8.35 -7.58 -1.90
C ILE A 262 6.96 -8.15 -2.14
N GLY A 263 5.93 -7.55 -1.53
CA GLY A 263 4.53 -7.82 -1.86
C GLY A 263 4.07 -6.96 -3.02
N ILE A 264 3.34 -7.53 -3.97
CA ILE A 264 2.68 -6.77 -5.05
C ILE A 264 1.20 -7.13 -5.09
N PRO A 265 0.28 -6.16 -5.20
CA PRO A 265 -1.13 -6.45 -5.42
C PRO A 265 -1.35 -6.92 -6.87
N VAL A 266 -2.21 -7.93 -7.03
CA VAL A 266 -2.65 -8.44 -8.33
C VAL A 266 -4.15 -8.33 -8.46
N LEU A 267 -4.62 -7.86 -9.61
CA LEU A 267 -6.00 -7.45 -9.81
C LEU A 267 -7.00 -8.62 -9.80
N ASN A 268 -6.60 -9.81 -10.22
CA ASN A 268 -7.43 -11.03 -10.34
C ASN A 268 -8.73 -10.89 -11.16
N ARG A 269 -8.91 -9.82 -11.92
CA ARG A 269 -10.03 -9.59 -12.82
C ARG A 269 -9.61 -9.93 -14.26
N SER A 270 -10.12 -11.06 -14.77
CA SER A 270 -9.72 -11.60 -16.07
C SER A 270 -10.68 -11.25 -17.20
N THR A 271 -11.97 -11.03 -16.88
CA THR A 271 -13.03 -10.79 -17.85
C THR A 271 -13.53 -9.34 -17.78
N LYS A 272 -14.21 -8.86 -18.85
CA LYS A 272 -14.89 -7.56 -18.84
C LYS A 272 -15.90 -7.49 -17.71
N LYS A 273 -16.67 -8.57 -17.48
CA LYS A 273 -17.67 -8.65 -16.40
C LYS A 273 -17.02 -8.47 -15.02
N GLU A 274 -15.92 -9.18 -14.72
CA GLU A 274 -15.17 -9.01 -13.47
C GLU A 274 -14.62 -7.60 -13.31
N LYS A 275 -14.13 -6.99 -14.41
CA LYS A 275 -13.63 -5.60 -14.40
C LYS A 275 -14.70 -4.55 -14.18
N SER A 276 -15.97 -4.86 -14.43
CA SER A 276 -17.13 -3.98 -14.21
C SER A 276 -17.94 -4.34 -12.95
N THR A 277 -17.43 -5.25 -12.10
CA THR A 277 -18.14 -5.68 -10.89
C THR A 277 -17.42 -5.20 -9.64
N VAL A 278 -18.15 -4.54 -8.74
CA VAL A 278 -17.67 -4.17 -7.42
C VAL A 278 -17.51 -5.42 -6.55
N GLY A 279 -16.37 -5.55 -5.90
CA GLY A 279 -16.09 -6.68 -5.02
C GLY A 279 -14.64 -6.79 -4.61
N MET A 280 -14.32 -7.71 -3.72
CA MET A 280 -12.97 -8.03 -3.29
C MET A 280 -12.35 -9.10 -4.19
N TYR A 281 -11.50 -8.70 -5.11
CA TYR A 281 -10.79 -9.57 -6.06
C TYR A 281 -9.27 -9.56 -5.84
N ILE A 282 -8.74 -8.41 -5.39
CA ILE A 282 -7.29 -8.20 -5.27
C ILE A 282 -6.69 -9.21 -4.27
N SER A 283 -5.52 -9.72 -4.61
CA SER A 283 -4.68 -10.51 -3.74
C SER A 283 -3.28 -9.94 -3.75
N THR A 284 -2.55 -10.03 -2.64
CA THR A 284 -1.13 -9.67 -2.60
C THR A 284 -0.29 -10.90 -2.87
N MET A 285 0.70 -10.79 -3.76
CA MET A 285 1.57 -11.89 -4.14
C MET A 285 3.02 -11.57 -3.81
N PRO A 286 3.81 -12.55 -3.36
CA PRO A 286 5.23 -12.35 -3.11
C PRO A 286 5.99 -12.32 -4.45
N LEU A 287 6.65 -11.21 -4.74
CA LEU A 287 7.55 -11.03 -5.86
C LEU A 287 8.98 -11.22 -5.36
N THR A 288 9.56 -12.38 -5.64
CA THR A 288 10.92 -12.73 -5.21
C THR A 288 11.84 -12.82 -6.43
N VAL A 289 12.97 -12.13 -6.36
CA VAL A 289 14.03 -12.23 -7.38
C VAL A 289 15.39 -12.47 -6.71
N PRO A 290 16.28 -13.26 -7.35
CA PRO A 290 17.67 -13.34 -6.92
C PRO A 290 18.35 -11.99 -7.17
N VAL A 291 19.17 -11.57 -6.22
CA VAL A 291 19.96 -10.34 -6.33
C VAL A 291 21.39 -10.65 -5.89
N SER A 292 22.37 -10.18 -6.69
CA SER A 292 23.77 -10.23 -6.32
C SER A 292 24.39 -8.83 -6.36
N LYS A 293 25.46 -8.63 -5.61
CA LYS A 293 26.19 -7.34 -5.55
C LYS A 293 26.67 -6.90 -6.93
N GLN A 294 27.03 -7.85 -7.80
CA GLN A 294 27.58 -7.59 -9.16
C GLN A 294 26.49 -7.47 -10.24
N MET A 295 25.24 -7.78 -9.91
CA MET A 295 24.10 -7.61 -10.82
C MET A 295 23.92 -6.13 -11.15
N THR A 296 23.81 -5.79 -12.44
CA THR A 296 23.50 -4.43 -12.86
C THR A 296 22.04 -4.07 -12.63
N ALA A 297 21.73 -2.79 -12.50
CA ALA A 297 20.34 -2.32 -12.39
C ALA A 297 19.49 -2.77 -13.59
N LYS A 298 20.03 -2.76 -14.78
CA LYS A 298 19.39 -3.27 -16.01
C LYS A 298 19.05 -4.77 -15.91
N GLU A 299 19.97 -5.59 -15.39
CA GLU A 299 19.73 -7.02 -15.18
C GLU A 299 18.68 -7.26 -14.10
N LEU A 300 18.64 -6.43 -13.04
CA LEU A 300 17.61 -6.48 -12.02
C LEU A 300 16.22 -6.15 -12.60
N CYS A 301 16.09 -5.12 -13.44
CA CYS A 301 14.86 -4.78 -14.16
C CYS A 301 14.40 -5.94 -15.08
N ALA A 302 15.32 -6.58 -15.78
CA ALA A 302 15.00 -7.74 -16.63
C ALA A 302 14.53 -8.94 -15.81
N SER A 303 15.19 -9.22 -14.68
CA SER A 303 14.80 -10.28 -13.74
C SER A 303 13.40 -10.05 -13.18
N LEU A 304 13.09 -8.81 -12.74
CA LEU A 304 11.76 -8.41 -12.29
C LEU A 304 10.69 -8.55 -13.35
N THR A 305 10.98 -8.10 -14.59
CA THR A 305 10.04 -8.24 -15.72
C THR A 305 9.71 -9.73 -15.97
N SER A 306 10.69 -10.62 -15.83
CA SER A 306 10.47 -12.07 -15.96
C SER A 306 9.63 -12.61 -14.79
N ALA A 307 9.96 -12.23 -13.57
CA ALA A 307 9.25 -12.65 -12.36
C ALA A 307 7.77 -12.20 -12.36
N HIS A 308 7.47 -11.00 -12.83
CA HIS A 308 6.08 -10.53 -13.03
C HIS A 308 5.29 -11.46 -13.96
N ARG A 309 5.88 -11.83 -15.12
CA ARG A 309 5.22 -12.74 -16.07
C ARG A 309 4.92 -14.11 -15.47
N GLU A 310 5.79 -14.62 -14.63
CA GLU A 310 5.56 -15.87 -13.90
C GLU A 310 4.41 -15.73 -12.90
N ILE A 311 4.48 -14.70 -12.03
CA ILE A 311 3.48 -14.48 -10.98
C ILE A 311 2.10 -14.28 -11.59
N PHE A 312 1.94 -13.46 -12.64
CA PHE A 312 0.65 -13.21 -13.28
C PHE A 312 0.00 -14.47 -13.88
N ARG A 313 0.80 -15.48 -14.29
CA ARG A 313 0.26 -16.78 -14.74
C ARG A 313 -0.31 -17.60 -13.58
N HIS A 314 0.15 -17.37 -12.34
CA HIS A 314 -0.17 -18.13 -11.14
C HIS A 314 -0.85 -17.29 -10.05
N GLN A 315 -1.30 -16.06 -10.39
CA GLN A 315 -1.81 -15.07 -9.44
C GLN A 315 -3.12 -15.45 -8.73
N LYS A 316 -3.88 -16.40 -9.30
CA LYS A 316 -5.13 -16.88 -8.67
C LYS A 316 -4.89 -17.80 -7.47
N TYR A 317 -3.65 -18.32 -7.29
CA TYR A 317 -3.34 -19.17 -6.15
C TYR A 317 -3.24 -18.32 -4.88
N PRO A 318 -4.00 -18.65 -3.82
CA PRO A 318 -4.09 -17.77 -2.65
C PRO A 318 -2.75 -17.64 -1.90
N TYR A 319 -2.38 -16.40 -1.51
CA TYR A 319 -1.16 -16.12 -0.76
C TYR A 319 -1.07 -16.92 0.55
N GLN A 320 -2.18 -17.08 1.27
CA GLN A 320 -2.21 -17.86 2.51
C GLN A 320 -1.86 -19.35 2.27
N ASN A 321 -2.21 -19.89 1.11
CA ASN A 321 -1.85 -21.25 0.73
C ASN A 321 -0.36 -21.36 0.37
N ILE A 322 0.23 -20.28 -0.19
CA ILE A 322 1.68 -20.18 -0.38
C ILE A 322 2.38 -20.22 0.98
N LEU A 323 1.97 -19.35 1.91
CA LEU A 323 2.52 -19.29 3.26
C LEU A 323 2.35 -20.63 3.99
N GLN A 324 1.18 -21.27 3.90
CA GLN A 324 0.95 -22.57 4.53
C GLN A 324 1.93 -23.61 3.99
N THR A 325 2.10 -23.70 2.67
CA THR A 325 3.05 -24.62 2.05
C THR A 325 4.48 -24.39 2.54
N ILE A 326 4.90 -23.14 2.67
CA ILE A 326 6.24 -22.77 3.17
C ILE A 326 6.38 -23.12 4.65
N ARG A 327 5.37 -22.84 5.46
CA ARG A 327 5.34 -23.17 6.88
C ARG A 327 5.46 -24.67 7.14
N GLU A 328 4.69 -25.47 6.40
CA GLU A 328 4.70 -26.92 6.51
C GLU A 328 6.06 -27.52 6.08
N LYS A 329 6.69 -26.95 5.06
CA LYS A 329 7.94 -27.45 4.51
C LYS A 329 9.19 -27.00 5.27
N HIS A 330 9.20 -25.77 5.79
CA HIS A 330 10.39 -25.12 6.33
C HIS A 330 10.25 -24.62 7.78
N ASN A 331 9.11 -24.88 8.45
CA ASN A 331 8.80 -24.35 9.79
C ASN A 331 8.91 -22.82 9.85
N PHE A 332 8.52 -22.14 8.74
CA PHE A 332 8.60 -20.70 8.60
C PHE A 332 7.52 -19.99 9.42
N THR A 333 7.85 -18.86 10.05
CA THR A 333 6.91 -18.03 10.79
C THR A 333 6.96 -16.59 10.29
N GLY A 334 5.81 -15.91 10.22
CA GLY A 334 5.72 -14.51 9.82
C GLY A 334 5.33 -14.30 8.35
N SER A 335 5.71 -13.13 7.81
CA SER A 335 5.50 -12.69 6.43
C SER A 335 6.74 -12.91 5.58
N LEU A 336 6.57 -13.10 4.27
CA LEU A 336 7.68 -13.20 3.32
C LEU A 336 8.32 -11.85 2.99
N PHE A 337 7.64 -10.74 3.27
CA PHE A 337 8.09 -9.39 2.94
C PHE A 337 7.63 -8.38 3.99
N ASP A 338 8.39 -7.32 4.13
CA ASP A 338 8.08 -6.16 4.97
C ASP A 338 7.63 -4.95 4.15
N VAL A 339 7.78 -5.00 2.82
CA VAL A 339 7.39 -3.92 1.92
C VAL A 339 6.40 -4.42 0.89
N MET A 340 5.26 -3.74 0.78
CA MET A 340 4.31 -3.90 -0.32
C MET A 340 4.44 -2.70 -1.27
N VAL A 341 4.42 -2.96 -2.58
CA VAL A 341 4.49 -1.92 -3.61
C VAL A 341 3.29 -2.03 -4.53
N SER A 342 2.48 -0.99 -4.57
CA SER A 342 1.30 -0.89 -5.41
C SER A 342 1.48 0.21 -6.46
N TYR A 343 1.63 -0.19 -7.73
CA TYR A 343 1.66 0.76 -8.84
C TYR A 343 0.25 0.91 -9.43
N GLN A 344 -0.28 2.12 -9.40
CA GLN A 344 -1.67 2.43 -9.73
C GLN A 344 -1.73 3.36 -10.96
N ASN A 345 -1.98 2.78 -12.14
CA ASN A 345 -2.04 3.49 -13.41
C ASN A 345 -3.38 3.36 -14.14
N ALA A 346 -4.40 2.76 -13.51
CA ALA A 346 -5.72 2.64 -14.11
C ALA A 346 -6.36 4.04 -14.19
N LYS A 347 -6.17 4.71 -15.33
CA LYS A 347 -6.78 6.03 -15.58
C LYS A 347 -8.29 5.90 -15.49
N THR A 348 -8.89 6.74 -14.67
CA THR A 348 -10.33 6.92 -14.61
C THR A 348 -10.69 7.99 -15.66
N ASP A 349 -11.59 7.65 -16.59
CA ASP A 349 -12.16 8.64 -17.52
C ASP A 349 -13.10 9.64 -16.80
N ALA A 350 -13.16 9.56 -15.49
CA ALA A 350 -13.97 10.43 -14.68
C ALA A 350 -13.36 11.84 -14.65
N SER A 351 -14.21 12.84 -14.87
CA SER A 351 -13.86 14.26 -14.73
C SER A 351 -13.56 14.68 -13.28
N GLY A 352 -13.52 13.74 -12.35
CA GLY A 352 -13.34 13.96 -10.92
C GLY A 352 -11.92 13.64 -10.44
N LYS A 353 -11.45 14.44 -9.49
CA LYS A 353 -10.20 14.17 -8.75
C LYS A 353 -10.47 13.21 -7.60
N THR A 354 -9.66 12.14 -7.50
CA THR A 354 -9.76 11.14 -6.43
C THR A 354 -8.80 11.47 -5.29
N GLU A 355 -9.28 11.38 -4.06
CA GLU A 355 -8.50 11.50 -2.83
C GLU A 355 -8.65 10.23 -1.98
N TRP A 356 -7.57 9.80 -1.32
CA TRP A 356 -7.54 8.59 -0.50
C TRP A 356 -7.23 8.89 0.95
N TYR A 357 -7.95 8.25 1.86
CA TYR A 357 -7.81 8.47 3.30
C TYR A 357 -7.36 7.20 4.01
N SER A 358 -6.40 7.35 4.94
CA SER A 358 -5.91 6.24 5.74
C SER A 358 -6.92 5.84 6.80
N ASN A 359 -7.13 4.54 6.94
CA ASN A 359 -7.92 3.96 8.03
C ASN A 359 -7.15 3.91 9.37
N GLY A 360 -5.84 4.26 9.38
CA GLY A 360 -4.97 4.26 10.54
C GLY A 360 -4.33 2.92 10.87
N TYR A 361 -4.39 1.94 9.95
CA TYR A 361 -3.84 0.59 10.13
C TYR A 361 -3.08 0.13 8.89
N CYS A 362 -2.05 -0.68 9.08
CA CYS A 362 -1.25 -1.27 8.02
C CYS A 362 -0.76 -2.66 8.45
N GLU A 363 -1.09 -3.70 7.68
CA GLU A 363 -0.67 -5.07 7.97
C GLU A 363 0.81 -5.29 7.67
N THR A 364 1.30 -4.66 6.62
CA THR A 364 2.71 -4.71 6.19
C THR A 364 3.47 -3.56 6.86
N PRO A 365 4.70 -3.75 7.31
CA PRO A 365 5.50 -2.68 7.91
C PRO A 365 5.54 -1.38 7.09
N LEU A 366 5.61 -1.51 5.75
CA LEU A 366 5.59 -0.39 4.81
C LEU A 366 4.79 -0.75 3.55
N GLU A 367 3.83 0.09 3.18
CA GLU A 367 3.06 -0.01 1.93
C GLU A 367 3.29 1.24 1.09
N LEU A 368 3.89 1.07 -0.09
CA LEU A 368 4.17 2.15 -1.03
C LEU A 368 3.17 2.11 -2.18
N HIS A 369 2.45 3.20 -2.35
CA HIS A 369 1.52 3.42 -3.44
C HIS A 369 2.09 4.46 -4.40
N ILE A 370 2.36 4.06 -5.63
CA ILE A 370 2.81 4.95 -6.71
C ILE A 370 1.61 5.18 -7.63
N ASP A 371 1.16 6.41 -7.69
CA ASP A 371 -0.09 6.79 -8.39
C ASP A 371 0.17 7.81 -9.50
N ASN A 372 -0.36 7.56 -10.70
CA ASN A 372 -0.44 8.53 -11.79
C ASN A 372 -1.80 8.50 -12.49
N ARG A 373 -2.88 8.17 -11.76
CA ARG A 373 -4.24 8.02 -12.31
C ARG A 373 -4.95 9.34 -12.62
N ASP A 374 -4.58 10.41 -11.95
CA ASP A 374 -5.31 11.70 -11.96
C ASP A 374 -4.97 12.62 -13.14
N ASN A 375 -4.48 12.12 -14.25
CA ASN A 375 -4.04 12.94 -15.41
C ASN A 375 -3.03 14.05 -15.05
N SER A 376 -2.51 14.07 -13.83
CA SER A 376 -1.39 14.93 -13.49
C SER A 376 -0.16 14.47 -14.28
N MET A 377 0.70 15.41 -14.61
CA MET A 377 1.99 15.11 -15.25
C MET A 377 3.02 14.66 -14.21
N GLN A 378 2.58 14.19 -13.04
CA GLN A 378 3.45 13.92 -11.90
C GLN A 378 3.01 12.65 -11.16
N TYR A 379 3.99 11.84 -10.75
CA TYR A 379 3.73 10.74 -9.84
C TYR A 379 3.50 11.24 -8.42
N THR A 380 2.52 10.66 -7.75
CA THR A 380 2.36 10.78 -6.30
C THR A 380 2.82 9.48 -5.65
N ILE A 381 3.72 9.58 -4.68
CA ILE A 381 4.14 8.46 -3.82
C ILE A 381 3.48 8.64 -2.47
N THR A 382 2.69 7.66 -2.07
CA THR A 382 2.08 7.60 -0.74
C THR A 382 2.63 6.38 -0.01
N ALA A 383 3.10 6.58 1.22
CA ALA A 383 3.58 5.55 2.11
C ALA A 383 2.68 5.43 3.33
N ASP A 384 2.04 4.28 3.50
CA ASP A 384 1.44 3.86 4.77
C ASP A 384 2.46 3.04 5.55
N TYR A 385 2.72 3.39 6.80
CA TYR A 385 3.79 2.78 7.59
C TYR A 385 3.39 2.54 9.04
N GLN A 386 3.87 1.44 9.62
CA GLN A 386 3.61 1.11 11.02
C GLN A 386 4.36 2.07 11.96
N THR A 387 3.62 2.76 12.82
CA THR A 387 4.17 3.78 13.73
C THR A 387 5.05 3.19 14.85
N GLU A 388 4.88 1.90 15.20
CA GLU A 388 5.77 1.23 16.15
C GLU A 388 7.16 0.93 15.54
N LEU A 389 7.26 0.80 14.22
CA LEU A 389 8.51 0.53 13.53
C LEU A 389 9.22 1.81 13.10
N PHE A 390 8.48 2.76 12.53
CA PHE A 390 9.00 4.03 12.02
C PHE A 390 8.62 5.17 12.98
N GLY A 391 9.63 5.88 13.47
CA GLY A 391 9.44 6.87 14.53
C GLY A 391 8.77 8.17 14.09
N SER A 392 8.81 8.51 12.79
CA SER A 392 8.22 9.74 12.26
C SER A 392 8.06 9.72 10.74
N SER A 393 7.22 10.64 10.23
CA SER A 393 7.09 10.88 8.78
C SER A 393 8.38 11.37 8.13
N ALA A 394 9.24 12.07 8.87
CA ALA A 394 10.55 12.50 8.37
C ALA A 394 11.49 11.30 8.04
N GLU A 395 11.37 10.20 8.77
CA GLU A 395 12.11 8.97 8.46
C GLU A 395 11.61 8.33 7.15
N ILE A 396 10.31 8.37 6.92
CA ILE A 396 9.71 7.88 5.67
C ILE A 396 10.08 8.78 4.48
N GLU A 397 10.03 10.10 4.67
CA GLU A 397 10.48 11.06 3.66
C GLU A 397 11.93 10.79 3.25
N LEU A 398 12.82 10.56 4.21
CA LEU A 398 14.20 10.22 3.95
C LEU A 398 14.33 8.90 3.18
N LEU A 399 13.57 7.87 3.55
CA LEU A 399 13.54 6.59 2.84
C LEU A 399 13.08 6.76 1.38
N ILE A 400 12.02 7.53 1.14
CA ILE A 400 11.54 7.82 -0.21
C ILE A 400 12.62 8.57 -1.01
N ASN A 401 13.28 9.56 -0.42
CA ASN A 401 14.36 10.30 -1.08
C ASN A 401 15.55 9.38 -1.45
N ARG A 402 15.89 8.40 -0.63
CA ARG A 402 16.90 7.37 -0.97
C ARG A 402 16.44 6.53 -2.18
N ILE A 403 15.19 6.08 -2.21
CA ILE A 403 14.63 5.31 -3.32
C ILE A 403 14.64 6.14 -4.61
N LEU A 404 14.24 7.41 -4.55
CA LEU A 404 14.27 8.34 -5.69
C LEU A 404 15.71 8.60 -6.17
N GLY A 405 16.67 8.70 -5.25
CA GLY A 405 18.10 8.77 -5.58
C GLY A 405 18.59 7.54 -6.34
N ILE A 406 18.14 6.35 -5.96
CA ILE A 406 18.44 5.09 -6.67
C ILE A 406 17.79 5.10 -8.06
N ILE A 407 16.51 5.52 -8.19
CA ILE A 407 15.84 5.65 -9.49
C ILE A 407 16.64 6.57 -10.42
N SER A 408 17.08 7.74 -9.94
CA SER A 408 17.89 8.67 -10.73
C SER A 408 19.19 8.04 -11.20
N GLN A 409 19.85 7.23 -10.37
CA GLN A 409 21.07 6.51 -10.75
C GLN A 409 20.79 5.42 -11.81
N ILE A 410 19.72 4.66 -11.66
CA ILE A 410 19.30 3.64 -12.65
C ILE A 410 19.01 4.29 -14.00
N VAL A 411 18.29 5.42 -14.00
CA VAL A 411 17.93 6.16 -15.21
C VAL A 411 19.17 6.71 -15.92
N SER A 412 20.11 7.27 -15.18
CA SER A 412 21.32 7.88 -15.75
C SER A 412 22.40 6.87 -16.14
N ALA A 413 22.51 5.75 -15.43
CA ALA A 413 23.55 4.75 -15.62
C ALA A 413 23.04 3.32 -15.32
N PRO A 414 22.24 2.73 -16.21
CA PRO A 414 21.58 1.44 -15.97
C PRO A 414 22.53 0.24 -15.83
N ASP A 415 23.78 0.38 -16.27
CA ASP A 415 24.81 -0.65 -16.12
C ASP A 415 25.56 -0.57 -14.77
N THR A 416 25.17 0.36 -13.86
CA THR A 416 25.67 0.43 -12.49
C THR A 416 25.26 -0.82 -11.73
N THR A 417 26.20 -1.43 -11.00
CA THR A 417 25.88 -2.63 -10.20
C THR A 417 25.13 -2.28 -8.91
N VAL A 418 24.36 -3.23 -8.37
CA VAL A 418 23.64 -3.06 -7.11
C VAL A 418 24.57 -2.61 -5.98
N GLU A 419 25.81 -3.10 -5.92
CA GLU A 419 26.80 -2.71 -4.93
C GLU A 419 27.23 -1.24 -5.08
N GLN A 420 27.29 -0.73 -6.31
CA GLN A 420 27.72 0.64 -6.61
C GLN A 420 26.61 1.68 -6.46
N LEU A 421 25.33 1.23 -6.42
CA LEU A 421 24.20 2.14 -6.18
C LEU A 421 24.34 2.78 -4.79
N ASP A 422 24.31 4.09 -4.79
CA ASP A 422 24.37 4.87 -3.58
C ASP A 422 23.00 4.91 -2.91
N ILE A 423 22.92 4.42 -1.68
CA ILE A 423 21.67 4.34 -0.92
C ILE A 423 21.49 5.49 0.08
N LEU A 424 22.46 6.42 0.15
CA LEU A 424 22.38 7.59 1.01
C LEU A 424 22.10 8.85 0.18
N THR A 425 21.36 9.77 0.74
CA THR A 425 21.20 11.11 0.17
C THR A 425 22.48 11.93 0.35
N GLU A 426 22.70 12.95 -0.47
CA GLU A 426 23.86 13.83 -0.34
C GLU A 426 23.91 14.53 1.03
N SER A 427 22.75 14.89 1.60
CA SER A 427 22.69 15.48 2.94
C SER A 427 23.10 14.49 4.04
N GLU A 428 22.79 13.20 3.89
CA GLU A 428 23.23 12.17 4.83
C GLU A 428 24.73 11.93 4.73
N LYS A 429 25.30 11.90 3.52
CA LYS A 429 26.76 11.81 3.32
C LYS A 429 27.46 12.99 3.95
N GLN A 430 26.97 14.22 3.70
CA GLN A 430 27.51 15.42 4.33
C GLN A 430 27.54 15.26 5.85
N LYS A 431 26.43 14.84 6.45
CA LYS A 431 26.30 14.65 7.89
C LYS A 431 27.26 13.58 8.43
N VAL A 432 27.32 12.40 7.78
CA VAL A 432 28.11 11.27 8.29
C VAL A 432 29.61 11.49 8.06
N ILE A 433 30.01 12.04 6.89
CA ILE A 433 31.42 12.17 6.50
C ILE A 433 32.02 13.43 7.09
N TYR A 434 31.27 14.53 7.14
CA TYR A 434 31.82 15.83 7.51
C TYR A 434 31.32 16.31 8.87
N ASP A 435 30.00 16.42 9.09
CA ASP A 435 29.48 17.07 10.30
C ASP A 435 29.81 16.27 11.57
N PHE A 436 29.68 14.91 11.51
CA PHE A 436 30.06 14.04 12.63
C PHE A 436 31.58 13.99 12.87
N ASN A 437 32.38 14.33 11.89
CA ASN A 437 33.81 14.35 11.98
C ASN A 437 34.38 15.78 12.25
N ASP A 438 33.52 16.79 12.35
CA ASP A 438 33.91 18.14 12.76
C ASP A 438 34.10 18.17 14.29
N THR A 439 35.12 17.41 14.71
CA THR A 439 35.52 17.25 16.12
C THR A 439 36.77 18.04 16.46
N ALA A 440 37.21 18.94 15.56
CA ALA A 440 38.37 19.75 15.76
C ALA A 440 38.15 20.73 16.93
N VAL A 441 38.88 20.55 17.99
CA VAL A 441 38.90 21.46 19.14
C VAL A 441 40.31 21.91 19.40
N ASP A 442 40.44 23.16 19.81
CA ASP A 442 41.73 23.66 20.23
C ASP A 442 42.07 23.09 21.62
N TYR A 443 43.21 22.47 21.72
CA TYR A 443 43.72 21.90 22.96
C TYR A 443 45.22 22.22 23.11
N PRO A 444 45.75 22.29 24.36
CA PRO A 444 47.16 22.51 24.62
C PRO A 444 48.02 21.42 23.99
N ARG A 445 48.79 21.74 22.96
CA ARG A 445 49.65 20.78 22.24
C ARG A 445 51.03 20.64 22.86
N ASP A 446 51.36 21.51 23.79
CA ASP A 446 52.61 21.61 24.53
C ASP A 446 52.57 20.90 25.88
N LYS A 447 51.41 20.29 26.23
CA LYS A 447 51.22 19.58 27.52
C LYS A 447 50.82 18.12 27.30
N CYS A 448 51.27 17.26 28.19
CA CYS A 448 50.83 15.90 28.25
C CYS A 448 49.49 15.76 29.01
N VAL A 449 48.75 14.69 28.75
CA VAL A 449 47.43 14.45 29.40
C VAL A 449 47.50 14.46 30.93
N HIS A 450 48.58 13.90 31.52
CA HIS A 450 48.76 13.88 32.96
C HIS A 450 49.05 15.30 33.55
N GLU A 451 49.64 16.18 32.79
CA GLU A 451 49.86 17.58 33.21
C GLU A 451 48.51 18.34 33.21
N LEU A 452 47.68 18.15 32.16
CA LEU A 452 46.35 18.73 32.08
C LEU A 452 45.43 18.19 33.22
N PHE A 453 45.57 16.92 33.57
CA PHE A 453 44.84 16.33 34.69
C PHE A 453 45.28 16.97 36.02
N SER A 454 46.58 17.10 36.23
CA SER A 454 47.16 17.71 37.45
C SER A 454 46.73 19.18 37.59
N GLU A 455 46.74 19.95 36.51
CA GLU A 455 46.26 21.34 36.49
C GLU A 455 44.74 21.41 36.79
N GLN A 456 43.94 20.50 36.23
CA GLN A 456 42.52 20.45 36.55
C GLN A 456 42.27 20.08 37.99
N ALA A 457 43.03 19.12 38.54
CA ALA A 457 42.91 18.73 39.97
C ALA A 457 43.32 19.92 40.88
N ALA A 458 44.37 20.66 40.53
CA ALA A 458 44.76 21.88 41.27
C ALA A 458 43.71 22.99 41.19
N ARG A 459 42.98 23.10 40.06
CA ARG A 459 41.94 24.13 39.85
C ARG A 459 40.64 23.79 40.57
N THR A 460 40.32 22.50 40.73
CA THR A 460 39.07 22.02 41.33
C THR A 460 39.33 20.86 42.30
N PRO A 461 40.09 21.09 43.40
CA PRO A 461 40.59 20.00 44.26
C PRO A 461 39.48 19.18 44.97
N ASP A 462 38.34 19.80 45.21
CA ASP A 462 37.23 19.17 45.93
C ASP A 462 36.18 18.53 44.98
N LYS A 463 36.41 18.55 43.66
CA LYS A 463 35.52 17.91 42.71
C LYS A 463 35.80 16.42 42.60
N VAL A 464 34.74 15.62 42.51
CA VAL A 464 34.81 14.20 42.25
C VAL A 464 35.54 13.94 40.93
N ALA A 465 36.65 13.20 41.01
CA ALA A 465 37.48 12.89 39.85
C ALA A 465 37.04 11.56 39.18
N LEU A 466 36.52 10.63 39.96
CA LEU A 466 36.09 9.31 39.49
C LEU A 466 34.84 8.85 40.23
N VAL A 467 33.91 8.27 39.50
CA VAL A 467 32.74 7.57 40.07
C VAL A 467 32.80 6.12 39.59
N PHE A 468 32.74 5.18 40.50
CA PHE A 468 32.63 3.78 40.17
C PHE A 468 31.55 3.14 41.07
N GLU A 469 30.46 2.71 40.48
CA GLU A 469 29.23 2.31 41.18
C GLU A 469 28.77 3.44 42.11
N ASP A 470 28.59 3.18 43.40
CA ASP A 470 28.16 4.16 44.42
C ASP A 470 29.36 4.84 45.15
N LYS A 471 30.60 4.65 44.67
CA LYS A 471 31.83 5.22 45.26
C LYS A 471 32.34 6.39 44.42
N GLN A 472 32.75 7.42 45.13
CA GLN A 472 33.35 8.63 44.56
C GLN A 472 34.81 8.74 45.01
#